data_c220c7ceb1171806aa672872498423c4
#
_entry.id   c220c7ceb1171806aa672872498423c4
#
_cell.length_a   1.000
_cell.length_b   1.000
_cell.length_c   1.000
_cell.angle_alpha   90.00
_cell.angle_beta   90.00
_cell.angle_gamma   90.00
#
_symmetry.space_group_name_H-M   'P 1'
#
loop_
_entity.id
_entity.type
_entity.pdbx_description
1 polymer ?
#
loop_
_entity_poly.entity_id
_entity_poly.type
_entity_poly.pdbx_seq_one_letter_code
_entity_poly.pdbx_strand_id
1 'polypeptide(L)'
;MKASPSDQRQIIDVAAFDQKTTALNHTASTLPEIAELVTTTTKSHNARDLRIAAETELNDVKRELLRAEADVEQIVTRITRDEARLSGGSASPKELEQLQHEVGTLNARRAELEEVELEIMMRVDEIKARITDLQNQEADFTAQINDLNIRKENALAKINGELESIAKERSETLASVSGEFVALYEKIRASNNGTGAAALVAGACTGCHL
;
A
#
# COMPACT_ATOMS: atom_id res chain seq x y z
N MET A 1 16.22 -5.59 56.37
CA MET A 1 15.21 -4.54 56.29
C MET A 1 13.86 -5.13 56.65
N LYS A 2 13.06 -4.54 57.51
CA LYS A 2 11.68 -5.00 57.77
C LYS A 2 10.73 -3.91 57.29
N ALA A 3 9.98 -4.19 56.22
CA ALA A 3 8.92 -3.29 55.70
C ALA A 3 7.66 -3.42 56.58
N SER A 4 6.97 -2.30 56.80
CA SER A 4 5.66 -2.34 57.49
C SER A 4 4.61 -3.11 56.66
N PRO A 5 3.58 -3.68 57.28
CA PRO A 5 2.50 -4.34 56.53
C PRO A 5 1.78 -3.39 55.56
N SER A 6 1.76 -2.08 55.85
CA SER A 6 1.23 -1.04 54.96
C SER A 6 2.10 -0.90 53.73
N ASP A 7 3.44 -0.71 53.91
CA ASP A 7 4.38 -0.57 52.79
C ASP A 7 4.35 -1.80 51.86
N GLN A 8 4.23 -3.01 52.47
CA GLN A 8 4.15 -4.25 51.69
C GLN A 8 2.90 -4.30 50.78
N ARG A 9 1.73 -3.84 51.28
CA ARG A 9 0.50 -3.77 50.44
C ARG A 9 0.66 -2.77 49.35
N GLN A 10 1.14 -1.56 49.65
CA GLN A 10 1.34 -0.51 48.68
C GLN A 10 2.33 -0.90 47.55
N ILE A 11 3.40 -1.62 47.90
CA ILE A 11 4.34 -2.13 46.89
C ILE A 11 3.70 -3.20 45.99
N ILE A 12 2.77 -3.99 46.48
CA ILE A 12 1.97 -4.92 45.63
C ILE A 12 1.09 -4.12 44.68
N ASP A 13 0.44 -3.02 45.13
CA ASP A 13 -0.34 -2.15 44.26
C ASP A 13 0.56 -1.49 43.17
N VAL A 14 1.75 -1.00 43.56
CA VAL A 14 2.74 -0.50 42.61
C VAL A 14 3.18 -1.55 41.60
N ALA A 15 3.37 -2.79 42.01
CA ALA A 15 3.71 -3.89 41.10
C ALA A 15 2.56 -4.18 40.11
N ALA A 16 1.31 -4.06 40.56
CA ALA A 16 0.15 -4.19 39.69
C ALA A 16 0.08 -3.04 38.64
N PHE A 17 0.41 -1.79 39.02
CA PHE A 17 0.54 -0.68 38.08
C PHE A 17 1.65 -0.90 37.06
N ASP A 18 2.81 -1.40 37.47
CA ASP A 18 3.91 -1.72 36.60
C ASP A 18 3.57 -2.83 35.59
N GLN A 19 2.83 -3.86 36.03
CA GLN A 19 2.33 -4.92 35.14
C GLN A 19 1.34 -4.38 34.10
N LYS A 20 0.38 -3.52 34.53
CA LYS A 20 -0.55 -2.85 33.63
C LYS A 20 0.18 -1.99 32.59
N THR A 21 1.18 -1.21 33.05
CA THR A 21 2.02 -0.40 32.16
C THR A 21 2.72 -1.25 31.11
N THR A 22 3.29 -2.39 31.51
CA THR A 22 3.94 -3.32 30.59
C THR A 22 2.95 -3.91 29.59
N ALA A 23 1.77 -4.32 30.04
CA ALA A 23 0.71 -4.86 29.18
C ALA A 23 0.22 -3.82 28.17
N LEU A 24 -0.01 -2.57 28.60
CA LEU A 24 -0.44 -1.48 27.72
C LEU A 24 0.63 -1.12 26.68
N ASN A 25 1.91 -1.06 27.08
CA ASN A 25 3.01 -0.83 26.14
C ASN A 25 3.12 -1.98 25.12
N HIS A 26 2.92 -3.21 25.55
CA HIS A 26 2.86 -4.35 24.62
C HIS A 26 1.69 -4.21 23.65
N THR A 27 0.49 -3.89 24.15
CA THR A 27 -0.70 -3.64 23.30
C THR A 27 -0.41 -2.53 22.31
N ALA A 28 0.19 -1.41 22.73
CA ALA A 28 0.56 -0.30 21.84
C ALA A 28 1.49 -0.73 20.70
N SER A 29 2.47 -1.60 21.02
CA SER A 29 3.43 -2.09 20.02
C SER A 29 2.88 -3.17 19.09
N THR A 30 1.79 -3.83 19.47
CA THR A 30 1.16 -4.95 18.75
C THR A 30 -0.23 -4.63 18.21
N LEU A 31 -0.57 -3.35 18.07
CA LEU A 31 -1.84 -2.93 17.49
C LEU A 31 -2.03 -3.58 16.10
N PRO A 32 -3.18 -4.19 15.82
CA PRO A 32 -3.44 -4.83 14.52
C PRO A 32 -3.33 -3.85 13.35
N GLU A 33 -3.67 -2.58 13.56
CA GLU A 33 -3.54 -1.50 12.59
C GLU A 33 -2.10 -1.34 12.07
N ILE A 34 -1.09 -1.67 12.87
CA ILE A 34 0.33 -1.59 12.46
C ILE A 34 0.62 -2.63 11.37
N ALA A 35 0.20 -3.87 11.56
CA ALA A 35 0.39 -4.95 10.60
C ALA A 35 -0.45 -4.74 9.32
N GLU A 36 -1.69 -4.26 9.49
CA GLU A 36 -2.56 -3.91 8.37
C GLU A 36 -2.00 -2.75 7.53
N LEU A 37 -1.43 -1.72 8.17
CA LEU A 37 -0.75 -0.61 7.49
C LEU A 37 0.42 -1.10 6.63
N VAL A 38 1.28 -1.96 7.16
CA VAL A 38 2.41 -2.52 6.39
C VAL A 38 1.90 -3.27 5.16
N THR A 39 0.89 -4.11 5.34
CA THR A 39 0.29 -4.90 4.26
C THR A 39 -0.35 -4.02 3.19
N THR A 40 -1.16 -3.04 3.61
CA THR A 40 -1.89 -2.15 2.70
C THR A 40 -0.94 -1.21 1.96
N THR A 41 0.09 -0.70 2.64
CA THR A 41 1.13 0.13 2.02
C THR A 41 1.89 -0.66 0.96
N THR A 42 2.22 -1.92 1.23
CA THR A 42 2.87 -2.79 0.23
C THR A 42 1.98 -3.01 -1.00
N LYS A 43 0.67 -3.23 -0.81
CA LYS A 43 -0.29 -3.35 -1.93
C LYS A 43 -0.38 -2.06 -2.74
N SER A 44 -0.42 -0.90 -2.07
CA SER A 44 -0.42 0.42 -2.72
C SER A 44 0.82 0.63 -3.59
N HIS A 45 2.01 0.30 -3.08
CA HIS A 45 3.24 0.39 -3.85
C HIS A 45 3.22 -0.53 -5.07
N ASN A 46 2.78 -1.79 -4.90
CA ASN A 46 2.68 -2.73 -6.01
C ASN A 46 1.71 -2.24 -7.10
N ALA A 47 0.54 -1.70 -6.72
CA ALA A 47 -0.41 -1.14 -7.68
C ALA A 47 0.20 0.04 -8.45
N ARG A 48 0.91 0.92 -7.76
CA ARG A 48 1.64 2.04 -8.37
C ARG A 48 2.71 1.58 -9.35
N ASP A 49 3.52 0.58 -8.98
CA ASP A 49 4.58 0.06 -9.84
C ASP A 49 4.00 -0.57 -11.11
N LEU A 50 2.89 -1.32 -10.98
CA LEU A 50 2.16 -1.88 -12.11
C LEU A 50 1.56 -0.79 -13.01
N ARG A 51 1.05 0.32 -12.44
CA ARG A 51 0.55 1.45 -13.21
C ARG A 51 1.67 2.11 -14.02
N ILE A 52 2.83 2.36 -13.40
CA ILE A 52 3.99 2.95 -14.08
C ILE A 52 4.45 2.06 -15.24
N ALA A 53 4.48 0.74 -15.03
CA ALA A 53 4.79 -0.22 -16.09
C ALA A 53 3.76 -0.18 -17.23
N ALA A 54 2.46 -0.12 -16.92
CA ALA A 54 1.40 -0.01 -17.90
C ALA A 54 1.45 1.33 -18.67
N GLU A 55 1.79 2.44 -18.02
CA GLU A 55 1.98 3.75 -18.68
C GLU A 55 3.18 3.72 -19.65
N THR A 56 4.24 3.00 -19.30
CA THR A 56 5.40 2.80 -20.19
C THR A 56 4.99 1.97 -21.41
N GLU A 57 4.29 0.85 -21.19
CA GLU A 57 3.74 0.00 -22.25
C GLU A 57 2.79 0.79 -23.18
N LEU A 58 1.92 1.64 -22.61
CA LEU A 58 1.02 2.50 -23.38
C LEU A 58 1.80 3.42 -24.33
N ASN A 59 2.90 4.00 -23.86
CA ASN A 59 3.72 4.88 -24.69
C ASN A 59 4.41 4.12 -25.83
N ASP A 60 4.82 2.87 -25.59
CA ASP A 60 5.42 2.03 -26.61
C ASP A 60 4.38 1.64 -27.68
N VAL A 61 3.21 1.16 -27.26
CA VAL A 61 2.11 0.78 -28.17
C VAL A 61 1.56 1.99 -28.96
N LYS A 62 1.50 3.18 -28.35
CA LYS A 62 1.16 4.41 -29.07
C LYS A 62 2.16 4.74 -30.19
N ARG A 63 3.45 4.48 -29.98
CA ARG A 63 4.46 4.64 -31.04
C ARG A 63 4.31 3.61 -32.16
N GLU A 64 3.87 2.38 -31.83
CA GLU A 64 3.49 1.38 -32.82
C GLU A 64 2.27 1.84 -33.62
N LEU A 65 1.24 2.36 -32.97
CA LEU A 65 0.04 2.90 -33.62
C LEU A 65 0.40 4.02 -34.62
N LEU A 66 1.17 4.99 -34.21
CA LEU A 66 1.61 6.08 -35.10
C LEU A 66 2.34 5.58 -36.35
N ARG A 67 3.09 4.48 -36.26
CA ARG A 67 3.74 3.86 -37.41
C ARG A 67 2.71 3.17 -38.32
N ALA A 68 1.79 2.43 -37.75
CA ALA A 68 0.74 1.76 -38.50
C ALA A 68 -0.15 2.77 -39.26
N GLU A 69 -0.58 3.84 -38.57
CA GLU A 69 -1.30 4.97 -39.20
C GLU A 69 -0.53 5.59 -40.39
N ALA A 70 0.79 5.81 -40.21
CA ALA A 70 1.62 6.35 -41.27
C ALA A 70 1.75 5.38 -42.47
N ASP A 71 1.83 4.07 -42.21
CA ASP A 71 1.88 3.06 -43.27
C ASP A 71 0.57 3.01 -44.06
N VAL A 72 -0.58 3.07 -43.38
CA VAL A 72 -1.91 3.19 -44.04
C VAL A 72 -1.99 4.47 -44.86
N GLU A 73 -1.63 5.61 -44.31
CA GLU A 73 -1.65 6.91 -44.99
C GLU A 73 -0.77 6.91 -46.25
N GLN A 74 0.38 6.25 -46.21
CA GLN A 74 1.27 6.11 -47.36
C GLN A 74 0.61 5.34 -48.51
N ILE A 75 -0.07 4.23 -48.18
CA ILE A 75 -0.79 3.41 -49.16
C ILE A 75 -1.99 4.18 -49.72
N VAL A 76 -2.77 4.86 -48.89
CA VAL A 76 -3.92 5.67 -49.30
C VAL A 76 -3.47 6.80 -50.25
N THR A 77 -2.39 7.48 -49.93
CA THR A 77 -1.80 8.52 -50.80
C THR A 77 -1.42 7.96 -52.16
N ARG A 78 -0.82 6.75 -52.19
CA ARG A 78 -0.44 6.10 -53.47
C ARG A 78 -1.69 5.71 -54.28
N ILE A 79 -2.70 5.11 -53.65
CA ILE A 79 -3.98 4.77 -54.29
C ILE A 79 -4.59 6.01 -54.93
N THR A 80 -4.74 7.10 -54.17
CA THR A 80 -5.32 8.37 -54.63
C THR A 80 -4.61 8.91 -55.86
N ARG A 81 -3.26 8.86 -55.86
CA ARG A 81 -2.44 9.30 -57.01
C ARG A 81 -2.64 8.43 -58.22
N ASP A 82 -2.73 7.10 -58.08
CA ASP A 82 -2.87 6.16 -59.19
C ASP A 82 -4.30 6.17 -59.76
N GLU A 83 -5.32 6.37 -58.92
CA GLU A 83 -6.70 6.63 -59.34
C GLU A 83 -6.86 7.94 -60.11
N ALA A 84 -6.18 9.01 -59.67
CA ALA A 84 -6.15 10.26 -60.42
C ALA A 84 -5.51 10.09 -61.80
N ARG A 85 -4.51 9.23 -61.96
CA ARG A 85 -3.90 8.90 -63.28
C ARG A 85 -4.82 8.06 -64.11
N LEU A 86 -5.58 7.12 -63.52
CA LEU A 86 -6.58 6.33 -64.21
C LEU A 86 -7.69 7.22 -64.83
N SER A 87 -8.14 8.24 -64.08
CA SER A 87 -9.23 9.15 -64.51
C SER A 87 -8.73 10.26 -65.45
N GLY A 88 -7.46 10.54 -65.53
CA GLY A 88 -6.86 11.64 -66.26
C GLY A 88 -6.82 11.49 -67.80
N GLY A 89 -7.18 10.34 -68.36
CA GLY A 89 -7.40 10.08 -69.80
C GLY A 89 -6.16 10.15 -70.69
N SER A 90 -4.93 10.31 -70.11
CA SER A 90 -3.69 10.46 -70.86
C SER A 90 -2.86 9.16 -70.97
N ALA A 91 -3.28 8.09 -70.29
CA ALA A 91 -2.58 6.81 -70.23
C ALA A 91 -2.98 5.88 -71.41
N SER A 92 -2.00 5.12 -71.92
CA SER A 92 -2.24 4.10 -72.92
C SER A 92 -3.09 2.91 -72.34
N PRO A 93 -3.78 2.14 -73.20
CA PRO A 93 -4.61 0.99 -72.73
C PRO A 93 -3.83 0.00 -71.83
N LYS A 94 -2.54 -0.24 -72.16
CA LYS A 94 -1.67 -1.11 -71.39
C LYS A 94 -1.29 -0.51 -70.02
N GLU A 95 -1.09 0.78 -69.97
CA GLU A 95 -0.82 1.48 -68.70
C GLU A 95 -2.06 1.53 -67.79
N LEU A 96 -3.26 1.68 -68.36
CA LEU A 96 -4.51 1.62 -67.64
C LEU A 96 -4.75 0.24 -66.97
N GLU A 97 -4.49 -0.84 -67.70
CA GLU A 97 -4.58 -2.21 -67.17
C GLU A 97 -3.56 -2.40 -66.03
N GLN A 98 -2.33 -1.94 -66.18
CA GLN A 98 -1.30 -2.01 -65.12
C GLN A 98 -1.69 -1.20 -63.87
N LEU A 99 -2.18 0.02 -64.04
CA LEU A 99 -2.64 0.87 -62.93
C LEU A 99 -3.85 0.26 -62.21
N GLN A 100 -4.81 -0.34 -62.94
CA GLN A 100 -5.94 -1.01 -62.32
C GLN A 100 -5.53 -2.20 -61.46
N HIS A 101 -4.57 -3.01 -61.95
CA HIS A 101 -4.01 -4.12 -61.19
C HIS A 101 -3.26 -3.60 -59.94
N GLU A 102 -2.47 -2.53 -60.07
CA GLU A 102 -1.75 -1.90 -58.97
C GLU A 102 -2.68 -1.35 -57.89
N VAL A 103 -3.73 -0.60 -58.28
CA VAL A 103 -4.75 -0.11 -57.35
C VAL A 103 -5.46 -1.26 -56.63
N GLY A 104 -5.76 -2.35 -57.34
CA GLY A 104 -6.32 -3.56 -56.71
C GLY A 104 -5.39 -4.16 -55.65
N THR A 105 -4.11 -4.29 -55.96
CA THR A 105 -3.11 -4.79 -55.01
C THR A 105 -2.93 -3.86 -53.82
N LEU A 106 -2.89 -2.54 -54.05
CA LEU A 106 -2.76 -1.56 -52.97
C LEU A 106 -3.97 -1.54 -52.05
N ASN A 107 -5.19 -1.70 -52.58
CA ASN A 107 -6.41 -1.80 -51.76
C ASN A 107 -6.39 -3.06 -50.89
N ALA A 108 -5.94 -4.20 -51.40
CA ALA A 108 -5.75 -5.40 -50.57
C ALA A 108 -4.75 -5.14 -49.46
N ARG A 109 -3.60 -4.49 -49.78
CA ARG A 109 -2.59 -4.17 -48.80
C ARG A 109 -3.06 -3.15 -47.76
N ARG A 110 -3.88 -2.16 -48.15
CA ARG A 110 -4.53 -1.23 -47.25
C ARG A 110 -5.40 -1.97 -46.22
N ALA A 111 -6.24 -2.88 -46.69
CA ALA A 111 -7.10 -3.66 -45.78
C ALA A 111 -6.31 -4.46 -44.72
N GLU A 112 -5.20 -5.09 -45.13
CA GLU A 112 -4.30 -5.78 -44.19
C GLU A 112 -3.70 -4.83 -43.15
N LEU A 113 -3.27 -3.63 -43.56
CA LEU A 113 -2.68 -2.64 -42.64
C LEU A 113 -3.70 -2.02 -41.71
N GLU A 114 -4.92 -1.74 -42.19
CA GLU A 114 -6.05 -1.27 -41.40
C GLU A 114 -6.45 -2.31 -40.31
N GLU A 115 -6.37 -3.62 -40.61
CA GLU A 115 -6.60 -4.67 -39.62
C GLU A 115 -5.52 -4.66 -38.52
N VAL A 116 -4.26 -4.50 -38.88
CA VAL A 116 -3.14 -4.37 -37.92
C VAL A 116 -3.30 -3.11 -37.07
N GLU A 117 -3.69 -1.98 -37.68
CA GLU A 117 -3.97 -0.73 -36.96
C GLU A 117 -5.08 -0.92 -35.92
N LEU A 118 -6.19 -1.57 -36.28
CA LEU A 118 -7.28 -1.88 -35.37
C LEU A 118 -6.83 -2.77 -34.20
N GLU A 119 -6.01 -3.78 -34.43
CA GLU A 119 -5.47 -4.62 -33.37
C GLU A 119 -4.62 -3.79 -32.37
N ILE A 120 -3.80 -2.88 -32.89
CA ILE A 120 -2.99 -1.99 -32.03
C ILE A 120 -3.88 -1.02 -31.26
N MET A 121 -4.94 -0.47 -31.88
CA MET A 121 -5.91 0.40 -31.20
C MET A 121 -6.60 -0.34 -30.05
N MET A 122 -7.00 -1.59 -30.25
CA MET A 122 -7.60 -2.42 -29.18
C MET A 122 -6.63 -2.61 -28.03
N ARG A 123 -5.35 -2.89 -28.28
CA ARG A 123 -4.31 -2.97 -27.26
C ARG A 123 -4.14 -1.65 -26.49
N VAL A 124 -4.17 -0.51 -27.17
CA VAL A 124 -4.14 0.82 -26.53
C VAL A 124 -5.30 0.98 -25.55
N ASP A 125 -6.50 0.58 -25.93
CA ASP A 125 -7.68 0.74 -25.08
C ASP A 125 -7.68 -0.23 -23.89
N GLU A 126 -7.21 -1.45 -24.07
CA GLU A 126 -7.02 -2.40 -22.97
C GLU A 126 -6.00 -1.87 -21.93
N ILE A 127 -4.88 -1.30 -22.39
CA ILE A 127 -3.87 -0.75 -21.48
C ILE A 127 -4.41 0.48 -20.74
N LYS A 128 -5.16 1.36 -21.41
CA LYS A 128 -5.83 2.51 -20.76
C LYS A 128 -6.82 2.06 -19.69
N ALA A 129 -7.62 1.04 -19.96
CA ALA A 129 -8.55 0.47 -18.99
C ALA A 129 -7.80 -0.07 -17.77
N ARG A 130 -6.70 -0.81 -17.98
CA ARG A 130 -5.84 -1.32 -16.91
C ARG A 130 -5.22 -0.21 -16.08
N ILE A 131 -4.76 0.89 -16.70
CA ILE A 131 -4.24 2.06 -15.99
C ILE A 131 -5.32 2.68 -15.10
N THR A 132 -6.53 2.85 -15.62
CA THR A 132 -7.66 3.40 -14.86
C THR A 132 -8.01 2.53 -13.66
N ASP A 133 -8.02 1.22 -13.82
CA ASP A 133 -8.30 0.27 -12.74
C ASP A 133 -7.21 0.34 -11.66
N LEU A 134 -5.94 0.39 -12.04
CA LEU A 134 -4.82 0.55 -11.10
C LEU A 134 -4.86 1.89 -10.36
N GLN A 135 -5.28 2.98 -11.01
CA GLN A 135 -5.48 4.28 -10.36
C GLN A 135 -6.59 4.22 -9.30
N ASN A 136 -7.69 3.54 -9.59
CA ASN A 136 -8.76 3.32 -8.63
C ASN A 136 -8.27 2.50 -7.43
N GLN A 137 -7.52 1.42 -7.67
CA GLN A 137 -6.91 0.63 -6.60
C GLN A 137 -5.95 1.44 -5.72
N GLU A 138 -5.10 2.30 -6.31
CA GLU A 138 -4.22 3.21 -5.56
C GLU A 138 -5.02 4.19 -4.68
N ALA A 139 -6.13 4.73 -5.21
CA ALA A 139 -7.01 5.62 -4.46
C ALA A 139 -7.67 4.90 -3.27
N ASP A 140 -8.16 3.68 -3.49
CA ASP A 140 -8.76 2.83 -2.46
C ASP A 140 -7.75 2.48 -1.36
N PHE A 141 -6.53 2.07 -1.72
CA PHE A 141 -5.49 1.81 -0.74
C PHE A 141 -5.10 3.07 0.04
N THR A 142 -5.05 4.23 -0.60
CA THR A 142 -4.79 5.51 0.06
C THR A 142 -5.86 5.82 1.10
N ALA A 143 -7.13 5.61 0.77
CA ALA A 143 -8.24 5.79 1.70
C ALA A 143 -8.14 4.81 2.90
N GLN A 144 -7.83 3.54 2.64
CA GLN A 144 -7.63 2.54 3.69
C GLN A 144 -6.45 2.88 4.61
N ILE A 145 -5.32 3.33 4.07
CA ILE A 145 -4.15 3.75 4.84
C ILE A 145 -4.50 4.93 5.76
N ASN A 146 -5.27 5.90 5.26
CA ASN A 146 -5.72 7.04 6.05
C ASN A 146 -6.64 6.61 7.21
N ASP A 147 -7.62 5.73 6.94
CA ASP A 147 -8.50 5.18 7.99
C ASP A 147 -7.71 4.41 9.05
N LEU A 148 -6.81 3.53 8.62
CA LEU A 148 -5.94 2.77 9.52
C LEU A 148 -5.06 3.66 10.40
N ASN A 149 -4.53 4.76 9.85
CA ASN A 149 -3.77 5.73 10.64
C ASN A 149 -4.63 6.41 11.69
N ILE A 150 -5.84 6.85 11.35
CA ILE A 150 -6.79 7.46 12.29
C ILE A 150 -7.14 6.47 13.41
N ARG A 151 -7.43 5.21 13.07
CA ARG A 151 -7.73 4.17 14.05
C ARG A 151 -6.55 3.91 14.98
N LYS A 152 -5.34 3.77 14.43
CA LYS A 152 -4.10 3.61 15.20
C LYS A 152 -3.87 4.79 16.16
N GLU A 153 -4.00 6.02 15.68
CA GLU A 153 -3.83 7.22 16.51
C GLU A 153 -4.84 7.28 17.65
N ASN A 154 -6.11 6.95 17.37
CA ASN A 154 -7.15 6.89 18.40
C ASN A 154 -6.88 5.79 19.44
N ALA A 155 -6.41 4.61 19.01
CA ALA A 155 -6.03 3.52 19.91
C ALA A 155 -4.85 3.93 20.80
N LEU A 156 -3.81 4.52 20.21
CA LEU A 156 -2.65 5.02 20.95
C LEU A 156 -3.00 6.13 21.92
N ALA A 157 -3.90 7.06 21.54
CA ALA A 157 -4.36 8.13 22.43
C ALA A 157 -5.07 7.58 23.68
N LYS A 158 -5.90 6.55 23.52
CA LYS A 158 -6.55 5.86 24.66
C LYS A 158 -5.52 5.20 25.58
N ILE A 159 -4.59 4.43 24.98
CA ILE A 159 -3.54 3.76 25.75
C ILE A 159 -2.66 4.77 26.50
N ASN A 160 -2.29 5.87 25.85
CA ASN A 160 -1.49 6.93 26.50
C ASN A 160 -2.25 7.58 27.66
N GLY A 161 -3.55 7.85 27.53
CA GLY A 161 -4.38 8.37 28.61
C GLY A 161 -4.44 7.41 29.81
N GLU A 162 -4.55 6.09 29.55
CA GLU A 162 -4.48 5.07 30.62
C GLU A 162 -3.10 5.01 31.27
N LEU A 163 -2.02 5.09 30.48
CA LEU A 163 -0.65 5.12 31.00
C LEU A 163 -0.40 6.33 31.89
N GLU A 164 -0.89 7.51 31.52
CA GLU A 164 -0.79 8.75 32.33
C GLU A 164 -1.54 8.61 33.67
N SER A 165 -2.76 8.03 33.63
CA SER A 165 -3.52 7.75 34.87
C SER A 165 -2.77 6.79 35.79
N ILE A 166 -2.30 5.68 35.24
CA ILE A 166 -1.52 4.67 35.98
C ILE A 166 -0.23 5.28 36.56
N ALA A 167 0.48 6.09 35.79
CA ALA A 167 1.70 6.75 36.25
C ALA A 167 1.44 7.70 37.43
N LYS A 168 0.32 8.42 37.42
CA LYS A 168 -0.12 9.29 38.51
C LYS A 168 -0.45 8.46 39.75
N GLU A 169 -1.30 7.44 39.64
CA GLU A 169 -1.69 6.56 40.76
C GLU A 169 -0.46 5.87 41.37
N ARG A 170 0.48 5.39 40.53
CA ARG A 170 1.75 4.81 40.94
C ARG A 170 2.58 5.80 41.77
N SER A 171 2.71 7.04 41.28
CA SER A 171 3.46 8.10 41.96
C SER A 171 2.84 8.45 43.33
N GLU A 172 1.53 8.58 43.39
CA GLU A 172 0.80 8.86 44.64
C GLU A 172 0.97 7.72 45.65
N THR A 173 0.90 6.46 45.22
CA THR A 173 1.10 5.29 46.05
C THR A 173 2.55 5.23 46.60
N LEU A 174 3.56 5.45 45.73
CA LEU A 174 4.95 5.47 46.12
C LEU A 174 5.30 6.56 47.14
N ALA A 175 4.62 7.73 47.07
CA ALA A 175 4.85 8.82 48.01
C ALA A 175 4.58 8.45 49.49
N SER A 176 3.76 7.43 49.72
CA SER A 176 3.41 6.94 51.05
C SER A 176 4.29 5.77 51.54
N VAL A 177 5.17 5.24 50.69
CA VAL A 177 6.09 4.13 51.01
C VAL A 177 7.47 4.64 51.46
N SER A 178 8.14 3.93 52.37
CA SER A 178 9.49 4.34 52.79
C SER A 178 10.49 4.33 51.64
N GLY A 179 11.33 5.39 51.52
CA GLY A 179 12.28 5.54 50.40
C GLY A 179 13.28 4.39 50.25
N GLU A 180 13.71 3.80 51.34
CA GLU A 180 14.61 2.63 51.30
C GLU A 180 13.89 1.41 50.66
N PHE A 181 12.60 1.23 50.94
CA PHE A 181 11.84 0.11 50.41
C PHE A 181 11.50 0.32 48.94
N VAL A 182 11.22 1.55 48.54
CA VAL A 182 11.07 1.93 47.10
C VAL A 182 12.36 1.63 46.35
N ALA A 183 13.53 2.05 46.88
CA ALA A 183 14.81 1.79 46.23
C ALA A 183 15.11 0.28 46.07
N LEU A 184 14.77 -0.52 47.06
CA LEU A 184 14.89 -1.97 46.96
C LEU A 184 13.96 -2.53 45.89
N TYR A 185 12.70 -2.12 45.87
CA TYR A 185 11.72 -2.51 44.86
C TYR A 185 12.20 -2.22 43.43
N GLU A 186 12.64 -1.00 43.15
CA GLU A 186 13.13 -0.61 41.82
C GLU A 186 14.39 -1.40 41.42
N LYS A 187 15.26 -1.67 42.34
CA LYS A 187 16.43 -2.53 42.08
C LYS A 187 16.04 -3.93 41.67
N ILE A 188 15.08 -4.53 42.39
CA ILE A 188 14.57 -5.89 42.10
C ILE A 188 13.86 -5.88 40.76
N ARG A 189 13.01 -4.88 40.53
CA ARG A 189 12.26 -4.70 39.29
C ARG A 189 13.16 -4.64 38.06
N ALA A 190 14.24 -3.86 38.15
CA ALA A 190 15.23 -3.71 37.08
C ALA A 190 15.96 -5.02 36.74
N SER A 191 16.20 -5.88 37.76
CA SER A 191 16.93 -7.16 37.56
C SER A 191 16.02 -8.34 37.18
N ASN A 192 14.67 -8.20 37.28
CA ASN A 192 13.70 -9.28 37.07
C ASN A 192 12.67 -8.93 36.00
N ASN A 193 13.11 -8.40 34.87
CA ASN A 193 12.25 -8.13 33.71
C ASN A 193 10.96 -7.34 34.04
N GLY A 194 11.07 -6.35 34.96
CA GLY A 194 9.93 -5.50 35.32
C GLY A 194 9.10 -6.00 36.52
N THR A 195 9.45 -7.15 37.13
CA THR A 195 8.76 -7.68 38.32
C THR A 195 9.53 -7.33 39.59
N GLY A 196 9.06 -6.34 40.37
CA GLY A 196 9.67 -5.89 41.59
C GLY A 196 9.09 -6.54 42.86
N ALA A 197 7.85 -6.95 42.85
CA ALA A 197 7.15 -7.62 43.93
C ALA A 197 6.00 -8.49 43.37
N ALA A 198 5.61 -9.52 44.16
CA ALA A 198 4.50 -10.39 43.84
C ALA A 198 3.77 -10.78 45.14
N ALA A 199 2.45 -10.90 45.05
CA ALA A 199 1.63 -11.38 46.16
C ALA A 199 1.62 -12.92 46.17
N LEU A 200 1.56 -13.48 47.38
CA LEU A 200 1.27 -14.88 47.56
C LEU A 200 -0.22 -15.00 47.94
N VAL A 201 -1.05 -15.52 47.03
CA VAL A 201 -2.50 -15.67 47.21
C VAL A 201 -2.86 -17.15 47.13
N ALA A 202 -3.45 -17.65 48.20
CA ALA A 202 -3.84 -19.07 48.30
C ALA A 202 -2.71 -20.08 47.98
N GLY A 203 -1.48 -19.72 48.28
CA GLY A 203 -0.30 -20.55 48.01
C GLY A 203 0.32 -20.41 46.63
N ALA A 204 -0.27 -19.60 45.75
CA ALA A 204 0.25 -19.32 44.41
C ALA A 204 0.89 -17.93 44.35
N CYS A 205 2.05 -17.82 43.69
CA CYS A 205 2.73 -16.55 43.45
C CYS A 205 2.16 -15.83 42.25
N THR A 206 1.70 -14.57 42.41
CA THR A 206 1.14 -13.76 41.30
C THR A 206 2.18 -13.30 40.28
N GLY A 207 3.48 -13.46 40.57
CA GLY A 207 4.57 -13.03 39.67
C GLY A 207 5.11 -14.16 38.78
N CYS A 208 5.18 -15.40 39.28
CA CYS A 208 5.68 -16.53 38.50
C CYS A 208 4.61 -17.61 38.20
N HIS A 209 3.42 -17.47 38.77
CA HIS A 209 2.27 -18.39 38.61
C HIS A 209 2.57 -19.84 39.06
N LEU A 210 3.59 -20.03 39.95
CA LEU A 210 3.95 -21.28 40.59
C LEU A 210 3.26 -21.44 41.94
#